data_654e642d52bd6c43baaac7c16cd83ef9
#
_entry.id   654e642d52bd6c43baaac7c16cd83ef9
#
_cell.length_a   1.000
_cell.length_b   1.000
_cell.length_c   1.000
_cell.angle_alpha   90.00
_cell.angle_beta   90.00
_cell.angle_gamma   90.00
#
_symmetry.space_group_name_H-M   'P 1'
#
loop_
_entity.id
_entity.type
_entity.pdbx_description
1 polymer ?
#
loop_
_entity_poly.entity_id
_entity_poly.type
_entity_poly.pdbx_seq_one_letter_code
_entity_poly.pdbx_strand_id
1 'polypeptide(L)'
;MIELKSLFKLQPALAIKYFRNKKNVTSWDWYEIWQDAHKKSFTVAKAMNTKVLNDIREALDKSLSEGKTFHEFQKDLKPLLQKRGWWGEQIVVDTEGNAEKVQLGSMYRLKNIYRVNMQTAYMTGRYQTQLDNVDNRPYWEYVAVMDSSTRPEHAMLNGLVFRYDDPFWNAFYPPNGWNCRCRVIARSQKNLDSLDILPN
;
A
#
# COMPACT_ATOMS: atom_id res chain seq x y z
N MET A 1 24.24 10.55 -21.72
CA MET A 1 23.79 9.22 -21.22
C MET A 1 23.38 9.42 -19.75
N ILE A 2 22.13 9.17 -19.40
CA ILE A 2 21.70 9.15 -17.99
C ILE A 2 22.26 7.87 -17.41
N GLU A 3 23.10 7.97 -16.38
CA GLU A 3 23.63 6.77 -15.71
C GLU A 3 22.48 5.94 -15.15
N LEU A 4 22.40 4.66 -15.49
CA LEU A 4 21.39 3.73 -14.97
C LEU A 4 21.27 3.79 -13.44
N LYS A 5 22.37 4.02 -12.72
CA LYS A 5 22.40 4.21 -11.25
C LYS A 5 21.58 5.42 -10.78
N SER A 6 21.46 6.48 -11.60
CA SER A 6 20.65 7.64 -11.23
C SER A 6 19.15 7.37 -11.36
N LEU A 7 18.74 6.49 -12.28
CA LEU A 7 17.34 6.10 -12.48
C LEU A 7 16.78 5.33 -11.26
N PHE A 8 17.63 4.53 -10.59
CA PHE A 8 17.22 3.80 -9.37
C PHE A 8 17.14 4.68 -8.12
N LYS A 9 17.62 5.93 -8.20
CA LYS A 9 17.53 6.92 -7.12
C LYS A 9 16.39 7.91 -7.31
N LEU A 10 15.63 7.82 -8.42
CA LEU A 10 14.48 8.68 -8.64
C LEU A 10 13.40 8.37 -7.60
N GLN A 11 13.03 9.38 -6.85
CA GLN A 11 11.94 9.28 -5.90
C GLN A 11 10.63 8.96 -6.63
N PRO A 12 9.78 8.09 -6.08
CA PRO A 12 8.48 7.78 -6.66
C PRO A 12 7.51 8.95 -6.43
N ALA A 13 7.69 10.06 -7.13
CA ALA A 13 7.02 11.34 -6.90
C ALA A 13 5.49 11.22 -6.81
N LEU A 14 4.87 10.41 -7.68
CA LEU A 14 3.42 10.19 -7.66
C LEU A 14 2.97 9.42 -6.41
N ALA A 15 3.74 8.43 -5.97
CA ALA A 15 3.45 7.68 -4.75
C ALA A 15 3.56 8.59 -3.50
N ILE A 16 4.60 9.41 -3.44
CA ILE A 16 4.80 10.39 -2.36
C ILE A 16 3.66 11.41 -2.34
N LYS A 17 3.33 11.98 -3.51
CA LYS A 17 2.23 12.94 -3.65
C LYS A 17 0.90 12.34 -3.17
N TYR A 18 0.59 11.13 -3.60
CA TYR A 18 -0.60 10.42 -3.14
C TYR A 18 -0.62 10.25 -1.63
N PHE A 19 0.48 9.75 -1.04
CA PHE A 19 0.56 9.52 0.39
C PHE A 19 0.40 10.81 1.20
N ARG A 20 1.06 11.90 0.78
CA ARG A 20 0.99 13.22 1.43
C ARG A 20 -0.39 13.87 1.35
N ASN A 21 -1.17 13.57 0.32
CA ASN A 21 -2.54 14.08 0.16
C ASN A 21 -3.56 13.42 1.12
N LYS A 22 -3.21 12.29 1.76
CA LYS A 22 -4.10 11.67 2.74
C LYS A 22 -4.25 12.53 3.98
N LYS A 23 -5.48 12.62 4.51
CA LYS A 23 -5.76 13.30 5.78
C LYS A 23 -5.66 12.32 6.94
N ASN A 24 -5.08 12.73 8.07
CA ASN A 24 -5.07 11.92 9.27
C ASN A 24 -6.46 11.77 9.85
N VAL A 25 -6.87 10.54 10.10
CA VAL A 25 -8.13 10.20 10.75
C VAL A 25 -7.85 9.14 11.81
N THR A 26 -8.24 9.42 13.04
CA THR A 26 -8.14 8.43 14.13
C THR A 26 -9.28 7.43 14.00
N SER A 27 -9.02 6.16 14.28
CA SER A 27 -10.01 5.10 14.33
C SER A 27 -9.63 4.10 15.42
N TRP A 28 -10.65 3.57 16.13
CA TRP A 28 -10.45 2.49 17.09
C TRP A 28 -10.28 1.17 16.36
N ASP A 29 -11.20 0.87 15.47
CA ASP A 29 -11.16 -0.34 14.67
C ASP A 29 -10.91 -0.08 13.19
N TRP A 30 -10.42 -1.12 12.50
CA TRP A 30 -10.03 -1.02 11.09
C TRP A 30 -11.24 -0.87 10.15
N TYR A 31 -12.43 -1.29 10.55
CA TYR A 31 -13.67 -1.25 9.76
C TYR A 31 -14.46 0.07 9.91
N GLU A 32 -14.10 0.94 10.86
CA GLU A 32 -14.76 2.24 11.04
C GLU A 32 -14.60 3.17 9.84
N ILE A 33 -13.56 2.94 9.04
CA ILE A 33 -13.28 3.72 7.84
C ILE A 33 -13.54 2.84 6.62
N TRP A 34 -14.62 3.13 5.90
CA TRP A 34 -15.02 2.39 4.71
C TRP A 34 -14.02 2.55 3.55
N GLN A 35 -14.01 1.56 2.63
CA GLN A 35 -13.01 1.35 1.56
C GLN A 35 -12.61 2.63 0.81
N ASP A 36 -13.56 3.46 0.40
CA ASP A 36 -13.25 4.70 -0.34
C ASP A 36 -12.68 5.81 0.55
N ALA A 37 -13.04 5.83 1.82
CA ALA A 37 -12.44 6.75 2.78
C ALA A 37 -10.97 6.40 3.08
N HIS A 38 -10.58 5.13 3.05
CA HIS A 38 -9.17 4.71 3.15
C HIS A 38 -8.29 5.24 2.01
N LYS A 39 -8.85 5.46 0.83
CA LYS A 39 -8.10 6.07 -0.30
C LYS A 39 -7.69 7.51 0.01
N LYS A 40 -8.47 8.23 0.80
CA LYS A 40 -8.28 9.66 1.14
C LYS A 40 -7.73 9.88 2.55
N SER A 41 -7.79 8.87 3.42
CA SER A 41 -7.41 8.97 4.83
C SER A 41 -6.17 8.15 5.15
N PHE A 42 -5.35 8.67 6.06
CA PHE A 42 -4.32 7.91 6.73
C PHE A 42 -4.82 7.57 8.14
N THR A 43 -4.93 6.31 8.42
CA THR A 43 -5.37 5.79 9.71
C THR A 43 -4.57 4.57 10.10
N VAL A 44 -4.47 4.36 11.40
CA VAL A 44 -3.93 3.14 12.01
C VAL A 44 -4.87 2.78 13.15
N ALA A 45 -5.52 1.64 13.08
CA ALA A 45 -6.45 1.19 14.11
C ALA A 45 -5.82 1.25 15.51
N LYS A 46 -6.59 1.69 16.51
CA LYS A 46 -6.16 1.88 17.90
C LYS A 46 -5.05 2.94 18.10
N ALA A 47 -4.76 3.77 17.09
CA ALA A 47 -3.87 4.94 17.20
C ALA A 47 -4.68 6.21 17.42
N MET A 48 -5.41 6.25 18.54
CA MET A 48 -6.29 7.38 18.90
C MET A 48 -5.50 8.65 19.26
N ASN A 49 -4.26 8.51 19.70
CA ASN A 49 -3.39 9.65 19.96
C ASN A 49 -2.84 10.18 18.62
N THR A 50 -3.18 11.42 18.28
CA THR A 50 -2.75 12.10 17.05
C THR A 50 -1.22 12.18 16.92
N LYS A 51 -0.48 12.28 18.03
CA LYS A 51 0.99 12.25 18.02
C LYS A 51 1.54 10.90 17.57
N VAL A 52 0.92 9.79 18.03
CA VAL A 52 1.28 8.43 17.57
C VAL A 52 1.01 8.28 16.07
N LEU A 53 -0.17 8.74 15.61
CA LEU A 53 -0.54 8.67 14.20
C LEU A 53 0.42 9.49 13.32
N ASN A 54 0.82 10.69 13.79
CA ASN A 54 1.79 11.54 13.11
C ASN A 54 3.18 10.89 13.04
N ASP A 55 3.69 10.34 14.17
CA ASP A 55 4.99 9.67 14.20
C ASP A 55 5.05 8.52 13.18
N ILE A 56 3.97 7.71 13.10
CA ILE A 56 3.88 6.62 12.10
C ILE A 56 3.84 7.18 10.67
N ARG A 57 3.05 8.22 10.43
CA ARG A 57 2.93 8.86 9.12
C ARG A 57 4.27 9.44 8.64
N GLU A 58 4.96 10.17 9.50
CA GLU A 58 6.26 10.76 9.17
C GLU A 58 7.32 9.70 8.86
N ALA A 59 7.33 8.60 9.62
CA ALA A 59 8.23 7.49 9.35
C ALA A 59 7.94 6.80 8.01
N LEU A 60 6.66 6.70 7.61
CA LEU A 60 6.26 6.18 6.30
C LEU A 60 6.61 7.16 5.17
N ASP A 61 6.38 8.46 5.35
CA ASP A 61 6.77 9.49 4.37
C ASP A 61 8.28 9.48 4.11
N LYS A 62 9.09 9.38 5.17
CA LYS A 62 10.55 9.21 5.04
C LYS A 62 10.91 7.92 4.31
N SER A 63 10.17 6.82 4.58
CA SER A 63 10.42 5.56 3.87
C SER A 63 10.11 5.66 2.37
N LEU A 64 9.07 6.39 1.99
CA LEU A 64 8.73 6.65 0.58
C LEU A 64 9.73 7.60 -0.09
N SER A 65 10.12 8.69 0.59
CA SER A 65 10.94 9.74 0.01
C SER A 65 12.44 9.44 0.02
N GLU A 66 12.93 8.73 1.03
CA GLU A 66 14.34 8.40 1.21
C GLU A 66 14.67 6.94 0.83
N GLY A 67 13.66 6.12 0.52
CA GLY A 67 13.84 4.71 0.17
C GLY A 67 14.22 3.84 1.37
N LYS A 68 13.81 4.22 2.59
CA LYS A 68 14.14 3.45 3.79
C LYS A 68 13.53 2.06 3.76
N THR A 69 14.33 1.09 4.14
CA THR A 69 13.90 -0.30 4.33
C THR A 69 12.98 -0.46 5.54
N PHE A 70 12.27 -1.58 5.62
CA PHE A 70 11.47 -1.89 6.82
C PHE A 70 12.32 -1.93 8.10
N HIS A 71 13.56 -2.39 8.00
CA HIS A 71 14.47 -2.43 9.15
C HIS A 71 14.77 -1.03 9.70
N GLU A 72 15.10 -0.08 8.83
CA GLU A 72 15.35 1.32 9.19
C GLU A 72 14.08 2.00 9.73
N PHE A 73 12.93 1.82 9.05
CA PHE A 73 11.64 2.29 9.53
C PHE A 73 11.33 1.82 10.95
N GLN A 74 11.50 0.52 11.21
CA GLN A 74 11.29 -0.08 12.51
C GLN A 74 12.23 0.45 13.57
N LYS A 75 13.53 0.55 13.25
CA LYS A 75 14.59 1.02 14.15
C LYS A 75 14.30 2.45 14.62
N ASP A 76 13.85 3.31 13.72
CA ASP A 76 13.58 4.72 14.01
C ASP A 76 12.25 4.89 14.76
N LEU A 77 11.21 4.16 14.37
CA LEU A 77 9.86 4.38 14.87
C LEU A 77 9.56 3.67 16.21
N LYS A 78 10.05 2.44 16.41
CA LYS A 78 9.73 1.64 17.61
C LYS A 78 10.01 2.37 18.92
N PRO A 79 11.18 3.03 19.15
CA PRO A 79 11.46 3.76 20.39
C PRO A 79 10.48 4.91 20.64
N LEU A 80 10.04 5.60 19.57
CA LEU A 80 9.06 6.68 19.69
C LEU A 80 7.71 6.16 20.16
N LEU A 81 7.23 5.05 19.57
CA LEU A 81 5.97 4.43 19.96
C LEU A 81 6.00 3.89 21.39
N GLN A 82 7.14 3.33 21.82
CA GLN A 82 7.34 2.91 23.20
C GLN A 82 7.26 4.10 24.17
N LYS A 83 7.94 5.19 23.83
CA LYS A 83 7.89 6.43 24.63
C LYS A 83 6.49 7.03 24.72
N ARG A 84 5.67 6.83 23.69
CA ARG A 84 4.27 7.28 23.66
C ARG A 84 3.30 6.30 24.35
N GLY A 85 3.76 5.16 24.88
CA GLY A 85 2.91 4.13 25.48
C GLY A 85 2.12 3.33 24.46
N TRP A 86 2.41 3.47 23.15
CA TRP A 86 1.71 2.73 22.08
C TRP A 86 2.52 1.51 21.63
N TRP A 87 2.88 0.63 22.60
CA TRP A 87 3.67 -0.58 22.33
C TRP A 87 3.29 -1.72 23.26
N GLY A 88 3.20 -2.92 22.71
CA GLY A 88 2.85 -4.11 23.48
C GLY A 88 1.36 -4.23 23.78
N GLU A 89 1.04 -5.07 24.75
CA GLU A 89 -0.31 -5.21 25.27
C GLU A 89 -0.57 -4.15 26.33
N GLN A 90 -1.72 -3.51 26.26
CA GLN A 90 -2.19 -2.50 27.20
C GLN A 90 -3.62 -2.78 27.61
N ILE A 91 -3.99 -2.40 28.81
CA ILE A 91 -5.39 -2.36 29.23
C ILE A 91 -5.93 -0.98 28.86
N VAL A 92 -6.94 -0.95 28.01
CA VAL A 92 -7.60 0.29 27.61
C VAL A 92 -9.02 0.25 28.15
N VAL A 93 -9.45 1.35 28.75
CA VAL A 93 -10.80 1.51 29.28
C VAL A 93 -11.59 2.33 28.26
N ASP A 94 -12.75 1.81 27.82
CA ASP A 94 -13.65 2.51 26.92
C ASP A 94 -14.43 3.61 27.64
N THR A 95 -15.27 4.34 26.89
CA THR A 95 -16.10 5.42 27.44
C THR A 95 -17.20 4.93 28.38
N GLU A 96 -17.50 3.63 28.35
CA GLU A 96 -18.50 2.97 29.20
C GLU A 96 -17.90 2.36 30.48
N GLY A 97 -16.55 2.45 30.62
CA GLY A 97 -15.82 1.93 31.78
C GLY A 97 -15.39 0.46 31.64
N ASN A 98 -15.60 -0.18 30.51
CA ASN A 98 -15.17 -1.56 30.29
C ASN A 98 -13.67 -1.60 30.00
N ALA A 99 -12.94 -2.50 30.67
CA ALA A 99 -11.53 -2.69 30.47
C ALA A 99 -11.27 -3.79 29.44
N GLU A 100 -10.60 -3.46 28.34
CA GLU A 100 -10.18 -4.39 27.28
C GLU A 100 -8.66 -4.48 27.23
N LYS A 101 -8.13 -5.72 27.14
CA LYS A 101 -6.71 -5.95 26.85
C LYS A 101 -6.49 -5.90 25.35
N VAL A 102 -5.76 -4.91 24.88
CA VAL A 102 -5.53 -4.67 23.46
C VAL A 102 -4.05 -4.72 23.10
N GLN A 103 -3.73 -5.30 21.95
CA GLN A 103 -2.41 -5.22 21.35
C GLN A 103 -2.28 -3.88 20.60
N LEU A 104 -1.52 -2.94 21.11
CA LEU A 104 -1.25 -1.66 20.47
C LEU A 104 -0.15 -1.80 19.40
N GLY A 105 1.09 -1.53 19.72
CA GLY A 105 2.21 -1.71 18.79
C GLY A 105 2.84 -3.10 18.92
N SER A 106 3.24 -3.67 17.79
CA SER A 106 4.06 -4.88 17.73
C SER A 106 4.86 -4.92 16.43
N MET A 107 5.87 -5.80 16.37
CA MET A 107 6.66 -5.98 15.14
C MET A 107 5.79 -6.40 13.96
N TYR A 108 4.84 -7.29 14.18
CA TYR A 108 3.89 -7.73 13.17
C TYR A 108 3.03 -6.56 12.67
N ARG A 109 2.50 -5.75 13.57
CA ARG A 109 1.71 -4.57 13.19
C ARG A 109 2.52 -3.54 12.42
N LEU A 110 3.75 -3.23 12.85
CA LEU A 110 4.63 -2.32 12.11
C LEU A 110 4.93 -2.84 10.70
N LYS A 111 5.14 -4.15 10.55
CA LYS A 111 5.38 -4.77 9.25
C LYS A 111 4.17 -4.64 8.33
N ASN A 112 2.96 -4.84 8.87
CA ASN A 112 1.72 -4.68 8.10
C ASN A 112 1.49 -3.21 7.73
N ILE A 113 1.65 -2.27 8.67
CA ILE A 113 1.53 -0.83 8.42
C ILE A 113 2.50 -0.41 7.30
N TYR A 114 3.76 -0.78 7.40
CA TYR A 114 4.77 -0.46 6.39
C TYR A 114 4.38 -1.05 5.03
N ARG A 115 4.16 -2.37 4.95
CA ARG A 115 3.88 -3.06 3.68
C ARG A 115 2.65 -2.52 2.96
N VAL A 116 1.54 -2.38 3.69
CA VAL A 116 0.28 -1.93 3.09
C VAL A 116 0.40 -0.50 2.56
N ASN A 117 0.99 0.41 3.33
CA ASN A 117 1.13 1.80 2.90
C ASN A 117 2.12 1.95 1.75
N MET A 118 3.27 1.26 1.78
CA MET A 118 4.23 1.25 0.67
C MET A 118 3.56 0.70 -0.60
N GLN A 119 2.95 -0.48 -0.53
CA GLN A 119 2.31 -1.12 -1.67
C GLN A 119 1.21 -0.24 -2.27
N THR A 120 0.32 0.30 -1.43
CA THR A 120 -0.77 1.17 -1.91
C THR A 120 -0.23 2.43 -2.58
N ALA A 121 0.76 3.09 -1.99
CA ALA A 121 1.34 4.30 -2.55
C ALA A 121 2.02 4.04 -3.90
N TYR A 122 2.85 2.99 -3.99
CA TYR A 122 3.52 2.60 -5.24
C TYR A 122 2.53 2.18 -6.33
N MET A 123 1.49 1.41 -5.98
CA MET A 123 0.50 0.97 -6.96
C MET A 123 -0.36 2.12 -7.47
N THR A 124 -0.69 3.10 -6.61
CA THR A 124 -1.40 4.31 -7.06
C THR A 124 -0.53 5.15 -8.00
N GLY A 125 0.75 5.33 -7.69
CA GLY A 125 1.68 6.01 -8.59
C GLY A 125 1.83 5.29 -9.93
N ARG A 126 1.91 3.96 -9.90
CA ARG A 126 1.98 3.11 -11.09
C ARG A 126 0.70 3.22 -11.93
N TYR A 127 -0.47 3.17 -11.31
CA TYR A 127 -1.76 3.34 -11.99
C TYR A 127 -1.79 4.65 -12.79
N GLN A 128 -1.40 5.76 -12.15
CA GLN A 128 -1.35 7.05 -12.84
C GLN A 128 -0.37 7.03 -14.03
N THR A 129 0.84 6.51 -13.84
CA THR A 129 1.82 6.41 -14.92
C THR A 129 1.32 5.52 -16.07
N GLN A 130 0.55 4.48 -15.76
CA GLN A 130 -0.04 3.61 -16.78
C GLN A 130 -1.18 4.31 -17.53
N LEU A 131 -2.00 5.09 -16.84
CA LEU A 131 -3.04 5.93 -17.48
C LEU A 131 -2.42 6.98 -18.42
N ASP A 132 -1.32 7.61 -17.99
CA ASP A 132 -0.62 8.62 -18.80
C ASP A 132 0.03 8.01 -20.07
N ASN A 133 0.08 6.68 -20.19
CA ASN A 133 0.72 5.96 -21.31
C ASN A 133 -0.23 5.00 -22.05
N VAL A 134 -1.53 5.18 -21.94
CA VAL A 134 -2.52 4.26 -22.56
C VAL A 134 -2.49 4.27 -24.07
N ASP A 135 -2.11 5.38 -24.70
CA ASP A 135 -1.99 5.47 -26.16
C ASP A 135 -0.93 4.49 -26.72
N ASN A 136 0.14 4.25 -25.97
CA ASN A 136 1.20 3.32 -26.33
C ASN A 136 1.01 1.91 -25.77
N ARG A 137 0.33 1.80 -24.61
CA ARG A 137 0.17 0.55 -23.86
C ARG A 137 -1.27 0.43 -23.32
N PRO A 138 -2.24 0.20 -24.20
CA PRO A 138 -3.65 0.19 -23.83
C PRO A 138 -4.09 -1.09 -23.09
N TYR A 139 -3.30 -2.16 -23.12
CA TYR A 139 -3.64 -3.42 -22.49
C TYR A 139 -2.90 -3.57 -21.17
N TRP A 140 -3.62 -4.00 -20.17
CA TRP A 140 -3.07 -4.22 -18.84
C TRP A 140 -3.20 -5.70 -18.46
N GLU A 141 -2.11 -6.26 -17.96
CA GLU A 141 -2.01 -7.63 -17.50
C GLU A 141 -1.95 -7.69 -15.98
N TYR A 142 -2.82 -8.49 -15.37
CA TYR A 142 -2.78 -8.77 -13.95
C TYR A 142 -1.69 -9.79 -13.65
N VAL A 143 -0.77 -9.47 -12.74
CA VAL A 143 0.35 -10.34 -12.37
C VAL A 143 0.32 -10.61 -10.88
N ALA A 144 0.02 -11.85 -10.50
CA ALA A 144 0.15 -12.34 -9.14
C ALA A 144 1.56 -12.87 -8.86
N VAL A 145 1.97 -12.83 -7.60
CA VAL A 145 3.16 -13.57 -7.15
C VAL A 145 2.73 -15.01 -6.89
N MET A 146 3.09 -15.93 -7.77
CA MET A 146 2.63 -17.32 -7.75
C MET A 146 3.46 -18.16 -6.75
N ASP A 147 3.20 -17.96 -5.45
CA ASP A 147 3.79 -18.73 -4.36
C ASP A 147 2.72 -19.24 -3.36
N SER A 148 3.14 -20.02 -2.37
CA SER A 148 2.26 -20.61 -1.35
C SER A 148 1.50 -19.60 -0.48
N SER A 149 1.89 -18.33 -0.49
CA SER A 149 1.24 -17.26 0.26
C SER A 149 0.24 -16.45 -0.60
N THR A 150 0.10 -16.79 -1.87
CA THR A 150 -0.85 -16.14 -2.78
C THR A 150 -2.23 -16.75 -2.61
N ARG A 151 -3.22 -15.90 -2.38
CA ARG A 151 -4.60 -16.34 -2.24
C ARG A 151 -5.09 -16.95 -3.56
N PRO A 152 -5.89 -18.03 -3.51
CA PRO A 152 -6.42 -18.68 -4.72
C PRO A 152 -7.13 -17.70 -5.67
N GLU A 153 -7.97 -16.81 -5.14
CA GLU A 153 -8.68 -15.80 -5.92
C GLU A 153 -7.74 -14.82 -6.65
N HIS A 154 -6.56 -14.52 -6.09
CA HIS A 154 -5.55 -13.70 -6.77
C HIS A 154 -4.77 -14.51 -7.81
N ALA A 155 -4.52 -15.79 -7.53
CA ALA A 155 -3.82 -16.67 -8.46
C ALA A 155 -4.65 -16.90 -9.73
N MET A 156 -5.98 -17.00 -9.61
CA MET A 156 -6.90 -17.13 -10.75
C MET A 156 -6.89 -15.91 -11.69
N LEU A 157 -6.54 -14.74 -11.19
CA LEU A 157 -6.45 -13.52 -12.01
C LEU A 157 -5.10 -13.40 -12.74
N ASN A 158 -4.13 -14.24 -12.40
CA ASN A 158 -2.79 -14.14 -12.99
C ASN A 158 -2.80 -14.37 -14.49
N GLY A 159 -2.22 -13.44 -15.24
CA GLY A 159 -2.14 -13.51 -16.69
C GLY A 159 -3.35 -12.97 -17.43
N LEU A 160 -4.46 -12.63 -16.75
CA LEU A 160 -5.59 -12.00 -17.40
C LEU A 160 -5.20 -10.63 -17.96
N VAL A 161 -5.59 -10.39 -19.21
CA VAL A 161 -5.24 -9.15 -19.94
C VAL A 161 -6.53 -8.49 -20.41
N PHE A 162 -6.74 -7.27 -19.95
CA PHE A 162 -7.88 -6.45 -20.39
C PHE A 162 -7.39 -5.08 -20.87
N ARG A 163 -8.19 -4.42 -21.67
CA ARG A 163 -7.95 -3.03 -22.01
C ARG A 163 -8.02 -2.17 -20.74
N TYR A 164 -7.29 -1.06 -20.68
CA TYR A 164 -7.17 -0.18 -19.50
C TYR A 164 -8.52 0.40 -19.00
N ASP A 165 -9.48 0.56 -19.88
CA ASP A 165 -10.83 1.10 -19.62
C ASP A 165 -11.88 0.01 -19.30
N ASP A 166 -11.47 -1.25 -19.25
CA ASP A 166 -12.36 -2.35 -18.89
C ASP A 166 -12.83 -2.24 -17.44
N PRO A 167 -14.13 -2.50 -17.15
CA PRO A 167 -14.68 -2.50 -15.79
C PRO A 167 -13.97 -3.43 -14.80
N PHE A 168 -13.27 -4.47 -15.27
CA PHE A 168 -12.45 -5.36 -14.46
C PHE A 168 -11.49 -4.58 -13.56
N TRP A 169 -10.87 -3.52 -14.04
CA TRP A 169 -9.90 -2.73 -13.29
C TRP A 169 -10.50 -1.91 -12.15
N ASN A 170 -11.79 -1.62 -12.19
CA ASN A 170 -12.48 -0.95 -11.08
C ASN A 170 -12.52 -1.83 -9.82
N ALA A 171 -12.61 -3.15 -10.00
CA ALA A 171 -12.70 -4.11 -8.91
C ALA A 171 -11.34 -4.75 -8.56
N PHE A 172 -10.48 -5.00 -9.57
CA PHE A 172 -9.34 -5.89 -9.41
C PHE A 172 -7.97 -5.21 -9.56
N TYR A 173 -7.89 -3.89 -9.80
CA TYR A 173 -6.59 -3.23 -9.82
C TYR A 173 -5.92 -3.30 -8.43
N PRO A 174 -4.71 -3.91 -8.30
CA PRO A 174 -4.09 -4.15 -7.00
C PRO A 174 -3.73 -2.82 -6.26
N PRO A 175 -3.66 -2.84 -4.93
CA PRO A 175 -3.68 -4.01 -4.06
C PRO A 175 -5.12 -4.45 -3.69
N ASN A 176 -5.38 -5.74 -3.81
CA ASN A 176 -6.67 -6.34 -3.46
C ASN A 176 -6.60 -6.96 -2.05
N GLY A 177 -6.84 -6.11 -1.04
CA GLY A 177 -6.81 -6.51 0.37
C GLY A 177 -5.41 -6.50 1.01
N TRP A 178 -5.39 -6.88 2.28
CA TRP A 178 -4.19 -6.84 3.13
C TRP A 178 -3.06 -7.72 2.61
N ASN A 179 -1.84 -7.16 2.60
CA ASN A 179 -0.62 -7.85 2.15
C ASN A 179 -0.68 -8.37 0.70
N CYS A 180 -1.56 -7.84 -0.15
CA CYS A 180 -1.55 -8.14 -1.57
C CYS A 180 -0.20 -7.73 -2.20
N ARG A 181 0.39 -8.66 -2.98
CA ARG A 181 1.68 -8.44 -3.68
C ARG A 181 1.52 -8.44 -5.19
N CYS A 182 0.28 -8.47 -5.68
CA CYS A 182 -0.01 -8.42 -7.10
C CYS A 182 0.34 -7.05 -7.68
N ARG A 183 0.54 -7.02 -8.99
CA ARG A 183 0.82 -5.81 -9.77
C ARG A 183 0.14 -5.87 -11.12
N VAL A 184 0.15 -4.75 -11.82
CA VAL A 184 -0.30 -4.66 -13.21
C VAL A 184 0.89 -4.32 -14.11
N ILE A 185 0.97 -4.95 -15.28
CA ILE A 185 1.93 -4.64 -16.34
C ILE A 185 1.17 -4.08 -17.54
N ALA A 186 1.55 -2.89 -18.01
CA ALA A 186 0.99 -2.31 -19.22
C ALA A 186 1.69 -2.89 -20.46
N ARG A 187 0.89 -3.35 -21.42
CA ARG A 187 1.32 -3.99 -22.67
C ARG A 187 0.91 -3.16 -23.89
N SER A 188 1.77 -3.11 -24.89
CA SER A 188 1.39 -2.64 -26.23
C SER A 188 0.79 -3.79 -27.06
N GLN A 189 0.10 -3.48 -28.14
CA GLN A 189 -0.34 -4.49 -29.09
C GLN A 189 0.82 -5.39 -29.56
N LYS A 190 1.96 -4.77 -29.94
CA LYS A 190 3.16 -5.51 -30.33
C LYS A 190 3.66 -6.48 -29.24
N ASN A 191 3.52 -6.13 -27.95
CA ASN A 191 3.89 -7.05 -26.88
C ASN A 191 2.93 -8.25 -26.81
N LEU A 192 1.64 -8.05 -27.03
CA LEU A 192 0.67 -9.15 -27.03
C LEU A 192 0.95 -10.09 -28.22
N ASP A 193 1.13 -9.54 -29.43
CA ASP A 193 1.44 -10.30 -30.62
C ASP A 193 2.72 -11.13 -30.45
N SER A 194 3.77 -10.54 -29.87
CA SER A 194 5.05 -11.23 -29.64
C SER A 194 5.03 -12.33 -28.58
N LEU A 195 4.06 -12.29 -27.69
CA LEU A 195 3.89 -13.25 -26.57
C LEU A 195 2.73 -14.22 -26.82
N ASP A 196 2.04 -14.11 -27.96
CA ASP A 196 0.84 -14.87 -28.31
C ASP A 196 -0.25 -14.77 -27.22
N ILE A 197 -0.44 -13.56 -26.69
CA ILE A 197 -1.44 -13.28 -25.66
C ILE A 197 -2.67 -12.67 -26.32
N LEU A 198 -3.83 -13.30 -26.11
CA LEU A 198 -5.12 -12.74 -26.49
C LEU A 198 -5.72 -11.98 -25.31
N PRO A 199 -6.20 -10.74 -25.49
CA PRO A 199 -6.98 -10.03 -24.47
C PRO A 199 -8.28 -10.78 -24.17
N ASN A 200 -8.66 -10.79 -22.89
CA ASN A 200 -9.90 -11.39 -22.41
C ASN A 200 -11.12 -10.54 -22.77
#